data_636e1035c3efbd586a2aef33525433af
#
_entry.id   636e1035c3efbd586a2aef33525433af
#
_cell.length_a   1.000
_cell.length_b   1.000
_cell.length_c   1.000
_cell.angle_alpha   90.00
_cell.angle_beta   90.00
_cell.angle_gamma   90.00
#
_symmetry.space_group_name_H-M   'P 1'
#
loop_
_entity.id
_entity.type
_entity.pdbx_description
1 polymer ?
#
loop_
_entity_poly.entity_id
_entity_poly.type
_entity_poly.pdbx_seq_one_letter_code
_entity_poly.pdbx_strand_id
1 'polypeptide(L)'
;MNHSDLIKEIVGTYQKHGWQLRRALLRPETCATIDAELLTNSPLKDIKVEEASVDGLWFARKSHEDREAWELRLLAETPFALFETFEKDETEEQREEARREMEARLRDQTVKSEK
;
A
#
# COMPACT_ATOMS: atom_id res chain seq x y z
N MET A 1 4.76 -9.59 15.76
CA MET A 1 5.38 -8.39 15.17
C MET A 1 4.39 -7.24 15.18
N ASN A 2 4.79 -6.06 15.67
CA ASN A 2 3.89 -4.92 15.71
C ASN A 2 3.78 -4.26 14.32
N HIS A 3 2.82 -3.35 14.17
CA HIS A 3 2.59 -2.71 12.88
C HIS A 3 3.80 -1.91 12.40
N SER A 4 4.51 -1.24 13.31
CA SER A 4 5.68 -0.44 12.95
C SER A 4 6.79 -1.31 12.35
N ASP A 5 7.09 -2.44 12.96
CA ASP A 5 8.10 -3.36 12.47
C ASP A 5 7.67 -4.00 11.15
N LEU A 6 6.39 -4.33 11.02
CA LEU A 6 5.84 -4.93 9.82
C LEU A 6 5.94 -3.97 8.63
N ILE A 7 5.64 -2.68 8.84
CA ILE A 7 5.79 -1.66 7.81
C ILE A 7 7.24 -1.60 7.34
N LYS A 8 8.19 -1.53 8.27
CA LYS A 8 9.61 -1.45 7.93
C LYS A 8 10.06 -2.67 7.11
N GLU A 9 9.63 -3.84 7.52
CA GLU A 9 10.01 -5.10 6.85
C GLU A 9 9.44 -5.16 5.43
N ILE A 10 8.15 -4.86 5.27
CA ILE A 10 7.49 -4.91 3.96
C ILE A 10 8.10 -3.88 3.03
N VAL A 11 8.24 -2.63 3.48
CA VAL A 11 8.81 -1.57 2.66
C VAL A 11 10.24 -1.92 2.23
N GLY A 12 11.05 -2.42 3.17
CA GLY A 12 12.43 -2.81 2.86
C GLY A 12 12.48 -3.90 1.79
N THR A 13 11.62 -4.89 1.88
CA THR A 13 11.55 -5.98 0.90
C THR A 13 11.16 -5.46 -0.48
N TYR A 14 10.13 -4.61 -0.55
CA TYR A 14 9.69 -4.05 -1.83
C TYR A 14 10.75 -3.15 -2.46
N GLN A 15 11.44 -2.34 -1.65
CA GLN A 15 12.49 -1.46 -2.15
C GLN A 15 13.65 -2.23 -2.79
N LYS A 16 13.98 -3.40 -2.25
CA LYS A 16 15.01 -4.26 -2.82
C LYS A 16 14.68 -4.71 -4.25
N HIS A 17 13.39 -4.74 -4.58
CA HIS A 17 12.91 -5.16 -5.89
C HIS A 17 12.52 -3.99 -6.78
N GLY A 18 12.93 -2.78 -6.42
CA GLY A 18 12.73 -1.59 -7.24
C GLY A 18 11.39 -0.89 -7.04
N TRP A 19 10.58 -1.34 -6.10
CA TRP A 19 9.31 -0.71 -5.79
C TRP A 19 9.51 0.51 -4.90
N GLN A 20 8.64 1.50 -5.06
CA GLN A 20 8.63 2.71 -4.21
C GLN A 20 7.30 2.81 -3.49
N LEU A 21 7.37 3.08 -2.19
CA LEU A 21 6.16 3.32 -1.40
C LEU A 21 5.54 4.65 -1.82
N ARG A 22 4.24 4.65 -2.10
CA ARG A 22 3.52 5.83 -2.57
C ARG A 22 2.45 6.32 -1.60
N ARG A 23 1.73 5.40 -0.97
CA ARG A 23 0.65 5.72 -0.03
C ARG A 23 0.58 4.65 1.04
N ALA A 24 0.04 5.03 2.18
CA ALA A 24 -0.28 4.08 3.24
C ALA A 24 -1.76 4.24 3.61
N LEU A 25 -2.45 3.12 3.72
CA LEU A 25 -3.84 3.07 4.18
C LEU A 25 -3.81 2.48 5.58
N LEU A 26 -4.33 3.19 6.56
CA LEU A 26 -4.31 2.71 7.94
C LEU A 26 -5.68 2.89 8.57
N ARG A 27 -6.14 1.85 9.26
CA ARG A 27 -7.33 1.99 10.09
C ARG A 27 -6.99 2.90 11.28
N PRO A 28 -7.97 3.60 11.86
CA PRO A 28 -7.71 4.45 13.03
C PRO A 28 -7.00 3.70 14.15
N GLU A 29 -7.38 2.45 14.41
CA GLU A 29 -6.78 1.63 15.45
C GLU A 29 -5.30 1.38 15.17
N THR A 30 -4.97 1.11 13.91
CA THR A 30 -3.58 0.87 13.50
C THR A 30 -2.77 2.15 13.58
N CYS A 31 -3.34 3.26 13.12
CA CYS A 31 -2.68 4.56 13.17
C CYS A 31 -2.30 4.94 14.60
N ALA A 32 -3.14 4.58 15.58
CA ALA A 32 -2.88 4.87 16.98
C ALA A 32 -1.73 4.03 17.57
N THR A 33 -1.37 2.93 16.91
CA THR A 33 -0.34 2.02 17.44
C THR A 33 1.03 2.18 16.78
N ILE A 34 1.13 2.88 15.66
CA ILE A 34 2.42 3.04 14.98
C ILE A 34 3.27 4.10 15.66
N ASP A 35 4.59 3.92 15.58
CA ASP A 35 5.53 4.87 16.17
C ASP A 35 5.50 6.20 15.42
N ALA A 36 5.49 7.31 16.18
CA ALA A 36 5.52 8.63 15.58
C ALA A 36 6.74 8.84 14.68
N GLU A 37 7.85 8.16 14.96
CA GLU A 37 9.05 8.25 14.14
C GLU A 37 8.82 7.79 12.71
N LEU A 38 7.93 6.83 12.48
CA LEU A 38 7.63 6.37 11.12
C LEU A 38 6.99 7.45 10.27
N LEU A 39 6.25 8.36 10.91
CA LEU A 39 5.56 9.44 10.20
C LEU A 39 6.50 10.60 9.88
N THR A 40 7.55 10.79 10.66
CA THR A 40 8.49 11.89 10.49
C THR A 40 9.79 11.47 9.82
N ASN A 41 10.06 10.17 9.79
CA ASN A 41 11.25 9.61 9.18
C ASN A 41 10.86 8.50 8.20
N SER A 42 11.85 7.90 7.54
CA SER A 42 11.64 6.76 6.70
C SER A 42 11.00 5.62 7.51
N PRO A 43 10.07 4.83 6.95
CA PRO A 43 9.67 4.85 5.55
C PRO A 43 8.48 5.74 5.21
N LEU A 44 7.75 6.30 6.18
CA LEU A 44 6.52 7.03 5.92
C LEU A 44 6.69 8.53 5.74
N LYS A 45 7.92 9.05 5.90
CA LYS A 45 8.16 10.48 5.68
C LYS A 45 7.77 10.87 4.26
N ASP A 46 6.99 11.95 4.14
CA ASP A 46 6.51 12.48 2.87
C ASP A 46 5.57 11.54 2.10
N ILE A 47 5.11 10.48 2.75
CA ILE A 47 4.15 9.54 2.17
C ILE A 47 2.75 9.94 2.64
N LYS A 48 1.80 9.93 1.71
CA LYS A 48 0.41 10.22 2.05
C LYS A 48 -0.15 9.06 2.87
N VAL A 49 -0.55 9.35 4.09
CA VAL A 49 -1.22 8.37 4.96
C VAL A 49 -2.70 8.69 4.97
N GLU A 50 -3.51 7.75 4.51
CA GLU A 50 -4.96 7.92 4.45
C GLU A 50 -5.63 7.03 5.49
N GLU A 51 -6.63 7.57 6.16
CA GLU A 51 -7.48 6.76 7.03
C GLU A 51 -8.36 5.89 6.15
N ALA A 52 -8.45 4.60 6.49
CA ALA A 52 -9.19 3.64 5.68
C ALA A 52 -9.81 2.57 6.56
N SER A 53 -10.58 1.68 5.96
CA SER A 53 -11.18 0.54 6.65
C SER A 53 -10.32 -0.72 6.55
N VAL A 54 -9.13 -0.61 5.97
CA VAL A 54 -8.18 -1.71 5.83
C VAL A 54 -6.77 -1.14 5.92
N ASP A 55 -5.83 -1.95 6.41
CA ASP A 55 -4.42 -1.56 6.47
C ASP A 55 -3.71 -2.08 5.22
N GLY A 56 -3.12 -1.18 4.45
CA GLY A 56 -2.41 -1.56 3.24
C GLY A 56 -1.36 -0.54 2.84
N LEU A 57 -0.44 -0.99 2.01
CA LEU A 57 0.64 -0.13 1.50
C LEU A 57 0.61 -0.17 -0.02
N TRP A 58 0.59 1.01 -0.63
CA TRP A 58 0.64 1.17 -2.09
C TRP A 58 2.07 1.36 -2.54
N PHE A 59 2.52 0.49 -3.44
CA PHE A 59 3.83 0.58 -4.08
C PHE A 59 3.67 0.77 -5.58
N ALA A 60 4.63 1.46 -6.19
CA ALA A 60 4.65 1.65 -7.62
C ALA A 60 6.08 1.54 -8.15
N ARG A 61 6.19 1.15 -9.41
CA ARG A 61 7.46 1.17 -10.14
C ARG A 61 7.16 1.30 -11.62
N LYS A 62 8.16 1.76 -12.37
CA LYS A 62 8.04 1.83 -13.83
C LYS A 62 8.13 0.43 -14.42
N SER A 63 7.37 0.20 -15.46
CA SER A 63 7.34 -1.05 -16.20
C SER A 63 7.70 -0.77 -17.67
N HIS A 64 7.56 -1.77 -18.52
CA HIS A 64 7.90 -1.63 -19.94
C HIS A 64 6.97 -0.65 -20.67
N GLU A 65 7.50 0.02 -21.70
CA GLU A 65 6.72 0.89 -22.59
C GLU A 65 6.01 2.04 -21.86
N ASP A 66 6.70 2.63 -20.89
CA ASP A 66 6.20 3.76 -20.10
C ASP A 66 4.96 3.44 -19.25
N ARG A 67 4.68 2.16 -19.03
CA ARG A 67 3.63 1.75 -18.13
C ARG A 67 4.09 1.91 -16.69
N GLU A 68 3.13 1.99 -15.78
CA GLU A 68 3.40 1.94 -14.34
C GLU A 68 2.76 0.70 -13.74
N ALA A 69 3.52 0.00 -12.93
CA ALA A 69 2.98 -1.11 -12.15
C ALA A 69 2.70 -0.63 -10.73
N TRP A 70 1.53 -0.95 -10.22
CA TRP A 70 1.12 -0.61 -8.86
C TRP A 70 0.71 -1.88 -8.12
N GLU A 71 1.09 -1.96 -6.87
CA GLU A 71 0.76 -3.12 -6.04
C GLU A 71 0.27 -2.66 -4.67
N LEU A 72 -0.88 -3.17 -4.27
CA LEU A 72 -1.47 -2.90 -2.96
C LEU A 72 -1.21 -4.10 -2.07
N ARG A 73 -0.32 -3.94 -1.11
CA ARG A 73 0.10 -5.01 -0.19
C ARG A 73 -0.66 -4.88 1.12
N LEU A 74 -1.33 -5.96 1.52
CA LEU A 74 -1.97 -6.01 2.83
C LEU A 74 -0.92 -5.87 3.94
N LEU A 75 -1.19 -5.03 4.92
CA LEU A 75 -0.30 -4.85 6.07
C LEU A 75 -0.61 -5.93 7.11
N ALA A 76 -0.11 -7.11 6.84
CA ALA A 76 -0.28 -8.27 7.71
C ALA A 76 0.88 -9.23 7.49
N GLU A 77 1.07 -10.16 8.41
CA GLU A 77 2.12 -11.16 8.28
C GLU A 77 1.84 -12.13 7.15
N THR A 78 0.55 -12.44 6.92
CA THR A 78 0.15 -13.26 5.78
C THR A 78 0.35 -12.46 4.50
N PRO A 79 1.19 -12.93 3.57
CA PRO A 79 1.42 -12.21 2.33
C PRO A 79 0.20 -12.24 1.43
N PHE A 80 -0.32 -11.06 1.12
CA PHE A 80 -1.42 -10.88 0.19
C PHE A 80 -1.27 -9.52 -0.48
N ALA A 81 -1.39 -9.49 -1.80
CA ALA A 81 -1.29 -8.24 -2.55
C ALA A 81 -2.12 -8.30 -3.82
N LEU A 82 -2.57 -7.14 -4.27
CA LEU A 82 -3.25 -6.96 -5.55
C LEU A 82 -2.35 -6.13 -6.46
N PHE A 83 -2.30 -6.49 -7.71
CA PHE A 83 -1.39 -5.91 -8.69
C PHE A 83 -2.18 -5.37 -9.88
N GLU A 84 -1.74 -4.22 -10.42
CA GLU A 84 -2.31 -3.63 -11.62
C GLU A 84 -1.24 -2.90 -12.40
N THR A 85 -1.36 -2.89 -13.72
CA THR A 85 -0.48 -2.15 -14.60
C THR A 85 -1.29 -1.07 -15.30
N PHE A 86 -0.81 0.18 -15.24
CA PHE A 86 -1.46 1.30 -15.90
C PHE A 86 -0.73 1.67 -17.18
N GLU A 87 -1.51 1.83 -18.26
CA GLU A 87 -0.98 2.28 -19.53
C GLU A 87 -0.60 3.75 -19.45
N LYS A 88 0.36 4.16 -20.28
CA LYS A 88 0.84 5.54 -20.23
C LYS A 88 -0.23 6.56 -20.61
N ASP A 89 -1.21 6.15 -21.43
CA ASP A 89 -2.27 7.03 -21.90
C ASP A 89 -3.51 7.03 -21.00
N GLU A 90 -3.53 6.22 -19.94
CA GLU A 90 -4.62 6.28 -18.98
C GLU A 90 -4.55 7.58 -18.19
N THR A 91 -5.72 8.20 -17.98
CA THR A 91 -5.79 9.44 -17.20
C THR A 91 -5.60 9.13 -15.72
N GLU A 92 -5.22 10.15 -14.94
CA GLU A 92 -5.11 9.98 -13.49
C GLU A 92 -6.46 9.61 -12.88
N GLU A 93 -7.55 10.13 -13.45
CA GLU A 93 -8.89 9.78 -12.99
C GLU A 93 -9.18 8.29 -13.16
N GLN A 94 -8.82 7.73 -14.33
CA GLN A 94 -8.98 6.30 -14.59
C GLN A 94 -8.12 5.45 -13.64
N ARG A 95 -6.90 5.90 -13.39
CA ARG A 95 -5.98 5.20 -12.48
C ARG A 95 -6.50 5.22 -11.05
N GLU A 96 -7.01 6.37 -10.61
CA GLU A 96 -7.53 6.49 -9.25
C GLU A 96 -8.77 5.62 -9.04
N GLU A 97 -9.63 5.54 -10.04
CA GLU A 97 -10.80 4.66 -9.99
C GLU A 97 -10.39 3.20 -9.82
N ALA A 98 -9.38 2.77 -10.58
CA ALA A 98 -8.84 1.41 -10.47
C ALA A 98 -8.25 1.16 -9.08
N ARG A 99 -7.53 2.14 -8.52
CA ARG A 99 -6.96 2.01 -7.18
C ARG A 99 -8.05 1.87 -6.12
N ARG A 100 -9.13 2.65 -6.23
CA ARG A 100 -10.26 2.57 -5.28
C ARG A 100 -10.94 1.20 -5.35
N GLU A 101 -11.07 0.64 -6.53
CA GLU A 101 -11.61 -0.69 -6.71
C GLU A 101 -10.71 -1.75 -6.05
N MET A 102 -9.39 -1.61 -6.21
CA MET A 102 -8.44 -2.52 -5.59
C MET A 102 -8.50 -2.42 -4.06
N GLU A 103 -8.65 -1.22 -3.52
CA GLU A 103 -8.79 -1.02 -2.08
C GLU A 103 -10.05 -1.72 -1.55
N ALA A 104 -11.15 -1.62 -2.29
CA ALA A 104 -12.39 -2.29 -1.91
C ALA A 104 -12.22 -3.81 -1.91
N ARG A 105 -11.51 -4.34 -2.91
CA ARG A 105 -11.24 -5.77 -3.00
C ARG A 105 -10.35 -6.25 -1.85
N LEU A 106 -9.36 -5.46 -1.47
CA LEU A 106 -8.49 -5.79 -0.33
C LEU A 106 -9.29 -5.81 0.97
N ARG A 107 -10.15 -4.82 1.17
CA ARG A 107 -11.02 -4.77 2.33
C ARG A 107 -11.92 -6.01 2.42
N ASP A 108 -12.53 -6.38 1.29
CA ASP A 108 -13.42 -7.54 1.25
C ASP A 108 -12.67 -8.83 1.55
N GLN A 109 -11.43 -8.93 1.10
CA GLN A 109 -10.58 -10.09 1.39
C GLN A 109 -10.28 -10.21 2.88
N THR A 110 -10.01 -9.10 3.56
CA THR A 110 -9.73 -9.13 5.00
C THR A 110 -10.96 -9.49 5.82
N VAL A 111 -12.13 -9.01 5.41
CA VAL A 111 -13.40 -9.37 6.07
C VAL A 111 -13.63 -10.86 5.97
N LYS A 112 -13.41 -11.46 4.80
CA LYS A 112 -13.58 -12.90 4.61
C LYS A 112 -12.60 -13.70 5.45
N SER A 113 -11.37 -13.20 5.62
CA SER A 113 -10.33 -13.90 6.39
C SER A 113 -10.60 -13.90 7.89
N GLU A 114 -11.42 -12.99 8.37
CA GLU A 114 -11.74 -12.88 9.80
C GLU A 114 -12.85 -13.83 10.24
N LYS A 115 -13.46 -14.55 9.34
CA LYS A 115 -14.56 -15.47 9.68
C LYS A 115 -14.05 -16.87 10.02
#